data_599fe8186d6cda273cc2c76758db4dd9
#
_entry.id   599fe8186d6cda273cc2c76758db4dd9
#
_cell.length_a   1.000
_cell.length_b   1.000
_cell.length_c   1.000
_cell.angle_alpha   90.00
_cell.angle_beta   90.00
_cell.angle_gamma   90.00
#
_symmetry.space_group_name_H-M   'P 1'
#
loop_
_entity.id
_entity.type
_entity.pdbx_description
1 polymer ?
#
loop_
_entity_poly.entity_id
_entity_poly.type
_entity_poly.pdbx_seq_one_letter_code
_entity_poly.pdbx_strand_id
1 'polypeptide(L)'
;IGGGNLFISGCLLLIKLSCWIFSAIMGLFAIGSRSGIIGLITGLFAGISTVLSWLWVKFCMLFLMWSMRQNEYLADKFAYRIGFGLELATVLDQHLSDVPNDGFLKALYSTHPCNDDRVAALQNLGVPYSRYHY
;
A
#
# COMPACT_ATOMS: atom_id res chain seq x y z
N ILE A 1 -16.05 4.46 6.51
CA ILE A 1 -14.76 3.72 6.39
C ILE A 1 -14.50 3.25 4.94
N GLY A 2 -15.53 3.12 4.08
CA GLY A 2 -15.37 2.67 2.68
C GLY A 2 -14.97 3.76 1.67
N GLY A 3 -15.11 5.04 1.99
CA GLY A 3 -14.93 6.14 1.02
C GLY A 3 -13.50 6.38 0.57
N GLY A 4 -12.52 6.18 1.44
CA GLY A 4 -11.10 6.38 1.13
C GLY A 4 -10.57 5.41 0.08
N ASN A 5 -10.95 4.14 0.16
CA ASN A 5 -10.55 3.12 -0.82
C ASN A 5 -11.16 3.37 -2.20
N LEU A 6 -12.39 3.85 -2.26
CA LEU A 6 -13.10 4.17 -3.49
C LEU A 6 -12.48 5.37 -4.20
N PHE A 7 -12.10 6.40 -3.44
CA PHE A 7 -11.42 7.59 -3.95
C PHE A 7 -10.03 7.24 -4.53
N ILE A 8 -9.23 6.47 -3.80
CA ILE A 8 -7.89 6.04 -4.25
C ILE A 8 -8.00 5.15 -5.49
N SER A 9 -8.95 4.20 -5.50
CA SER A 9 -9.21 3.34 -6.68
C SER A 9 -9.67 4.17 -7.89
N GLY A 10 -10.49 5.17 -7.69
CA GLY A 10 -10.92 6.12 -8.73
C GLY A 10 -9.75 6.91 -9.30
N CYS A 11 -8.88 7.47 -8.45
CA CYS A 11 -7.68 8.17 -8.89
C CYS A 11 -6.72 7.26 -9.68
N LEU A 12 -6.51 6.02 -9.24
CA LEU A 12 -5.69 5.04 -9.95
C LEU A 12 -6.27 4.70 -11.33
N LEU A 13 -7.59 4.57 -11.43
CA LEU A 13 -8.27 4.29 -12.68
C LEU A 13 -8.13 5.45 -13.66
N LEU A 14 -8.30 6.69 -13.20
CA LEU A 14 -8.13 7.90 -14.01
C LEU A 14 -6.69 8.03 -14.54
N ILE A 15 -5.69 7.76 -13.70
CA ILE A 15 -4.29 7.79 -14.11
C ILE A 15 -3.99 6.72 -15.14
N LYS A 16 -4.46 5.49 -14.94
CA LYS A 16 -4.31 4.42 -15.93
C LYS A 16 -4.96 4.77 -17.26
N LEU A 17 -6.16 5.33 -17.23
CA LEU A 17 -6.91 5.73 -18.41
C LEU A 17 -6.19 6.84 -19.19
N SER A 18 -5.68 7.86 -18.50
CA SER A 18 -4.92 8.94 -19.10
C SER A 18 -3.62 8.46 -19.74
N CYS A 19 -2.87 7.58 -19.06
CA CYS A 19 -1.66 6.97 -19.63
C CYS A 19 -1.96 6.11 -20.86
N TRP A 20 -3.07 5.35 -20.84
CA TRP A 20 -3.48 4.53 -21.96
C TRP A 20 -3.88 5.38 -23.18
N ILE A 21 -4.69 6.44 -22.98
CA ILE A 21 -5.08 7.38 -24.04
C ILE A 21 -3.84 8.05 -24.62
N PHE A 22 -2.93 8.53 -23.77
CA PHE A 22 -1.69 9.17 -24.22
C PHE A 22 -0.82 8.20 -25.05
N SER A 23 -0.66 6.95 -24.60
CA SER A 23 0.07 5.91 -25.34
C SER A 23 -0.58 5.58 -26.70
N ALA A 24 -1.92 5.54 -26.74
CA ALA A 24 -2.66 5.29 -27.99
C ALA A 24 -2.47 6.43 -29.00
N ILE A 25 -2.55 7.70 -28.55
CA ILE A 25 -2.33 8.88 -29.37
C ILE A 25 -0.90 8.88 -29.94
N MET A 26 0.10 8.62 -29.08
CA MET A 26 1.50 8.56 -29.50
C MET A 26 1.76 7.40 -30.47
N GLY A 27 1.09 6.26 -30.29
CA GLY A 27 1.14 5.13 -31.20
C GLY A 27 0.59 5.47 -32.61
N LEU A 28 -0.52 6.22 -32.68
CA LEU A 28 -1.09 6.69 -33.95
C LEU A 28 -0.14 7.66 -34.66
N PHE A 29 0.51 8.58 -33.95
CA PHE A 29 1.54 9.46 -34.49
C PHE A 29 2.74 8.69 -35.04
N ALA A 30 3.17 7.62 -34.35
CA ALA A 30 4.28 6.77 -34.79
C ALA A 30 3.96 6.05 -36.13
N ILE A 31 2.73 5.57 -36.29
CA ILE A 31 2.29 4.89 -37.53
C ILE A 31 2.17 5.88 -38.67
N GLY A 32 1.71 7.12 -38.43
CA GLY A 32 1.54 8.17 -39.44
C GLY A 32 2.84 8.79 -39.92
N SER A 33 3.95 8.70 -39.19
CA SER A 33 5.21 9.30 -39.57
C SER A 33 6.08 8.35 -40.42
N ARG A 34 6.28 8.70 -41.68
CA ARG A 34 7.20 8.01 -42.61
C ARG A 34 8.69 8.22 -42.29
N SER A 35 9.00 9.04 -41.29
CA SER A 35 10.36 9.38 -40.86
C SER A 35 10.81 8.46 -39.74
N GLY A 36 11.86 7.66 -39.95
CA GLY A 36 12.41 6.73 -38.95
C GLY A 36 12.85 7.42 -37.63
N ILE A 37 13.25 8.69 -37.68
CA ILE A 37 13.66 9.47 -36.49
C ILE A 37 12.44 9.78 -35.61
N ILE A 38 11.32 10.16 -36.19
CA ILE A 38 10.07 10.42 -35.44
C ILE A 38 9.56 9.14 -34.79
N GLY A 39 9.65 8.01 -35.48
CA GLY A 39 9.29 6.69 -34.91
C GLY A 39 10.17 6.30 -33.71
N LEU A 40 11.45 6.62 -33.77
CA LEU A 40 12.40 6.37 -32.66
C LEU A 40 12.09 7.24 -31.43
N ILE A 41 11.83 8.51 -31.62
CA ILE A 41 11.46 9.45 -30.54
C ILE A 41 10.14 9.05 -29.89
N THR A 42 9.11 8.73 -30.67
CA THR A 42 7.81 8.29 -30.16
C THR A 42 7.91 6.95 -29.42
N GLY A 43 8.74 6.02 -29.90
CA GLY A 43 9.00 4.74 -29.23
C GLY A 43 9.69 4.91 -27.89
N LEU A 44 10.68 5.80 -27.79
CA LEU A 44 11.34 6.15 -26.53
C LEU A 44 10.34 6.77 -25.52
N PHE A 45 9.53 7.72 -25.98
CA PHE A 45 8.51 8.35 -25.12
C PHE A 45 7.48 7.34 -24.61
N ALA A 46 7.00 6.44 -25.46
CA ALA A 46 6.09 5.38 -25.08
C ALA A 46 6.72 4.42 -24.05
N GLY A 47 7.98 4.06 -24.24
CA GLY A 47 8.72 3.22 -23.30
C GLY A 47 8.87 3.87 -21.93
N ILE A 48 9.31 5.15 -21.89
CA ILE A 48 9.44 5.92 -20.65
C ILE A 48 8.08 6.06 -19.93
N SER A 49 7.03 6.39 -20.66
CA SER A 49 5.67 6.51 -20.12
C SER A 49 5.19 5.20 -19.49
N THR A 50 5.46 4.07 -20.14
CA THR A 50 5.11 2.74 -19.62
C THR A 50 5.84 2.43 -18.31
N VAL A 51 7.13 2.69 -18.23
CA VAL A 51 7.94 2.48 -17.01
C VAL A 51 7.44 3.39 -15.88
N LEU A 52 7.21 4.68 -16.16
CA LEU A 52 6.67 5.62 -15.16
C LEU A 52 5.30 5.19 -14.65
N SER A 53 4.41 4.72 -15.52
CA SER A 53 3.09 4.21 -15.14
C SER A 53 3.21 2.97 -14.24
N TRP A 54 4.14 2.07 -14.55
CA TRP A 54 4.40 0.88 -13.73
C TRP A 54 4.93 1.25 -12.34
N LEU A 55 5.90 2.16 -12.28
CA LEU A 55 6.43 2.68 -11.01
C LEU A 55 5.35 3.37 -10.17
N TRP A 56 4.49 4.16 -10.83
CA TRP A 56 3.39 4.84 -10.17
C TRP A 56 2.40 3.86 -9.53
N VAL A 57 2.03 2.80 -10.26
CA VAL A 57 1.14 1.75 -9.71
C VAL A 57 1.79 1.10 -8.48
N LYS A 58 3.08 0.81 -8.52
CA LYS A 58 3.81 0.24 -7.37
C LYS A 58 3.82 1.21 -6.18
N PHE A 59 4.06 2.48 -6.41
CA PHE A 59 4.03 3.51 -5.38
C PHE A 59 2.65 3.62 -4.72
N CYS A 60 1.59 3.65 -5.53
CA CYS A 60 0.21 3.67 -5.01
C CYS A 60 -0.13 2.42 -4.18
N MET A 61 0.34 1.25 -4.59
CA MET A 61 0.17 0.01 -3.82
C MET A 61 0.85 0.09 -2.45
N LEU A 62 2.08 0.62 -2.38
CA LEU A 62 2.77 0.83 -1.10
C LEU A 62 2.03 1.80 -0.19
N PHE A 63 1.50 2.88 -0.75
CA PHE A 63 0.71 3.85 -0.02
C PHE A 63 -0.59 3.24 0.54
N LEU A 64 -1.27 2.39 -0.25
CA LEU A 64 -2.45 1.66 0.20
C LEU A 64 -2.12 0.73 1.38
N MET A 65 -1.03 -0.04 1.28
CA MET A 65 -0.61 -0.95 2.35
C MET A 65 -0.24 -0.19 3.63
N TRP A 66 0.44 0.94 3.48
CA TRP A 66 0.72 1.82 4.62
C TRP A 66 -0.57 2.33 5.26
N SER A 67 -1.54 2.79 4.46
CA SER A 67 -2.84 3.26 4.94
C SER A 67 -3.63 2.15 5.65
N MET A 68 -3.60 0.92 5.13
CA MET A 68 -4.26 -0.23 5.78
C MET A 68 -3.66 -0.51 7.16
N ARG A 69 -2.33 -0.48 7.29
CA ARG A 69 -1.64 -0.64 8.58
C ARG A 69 -2.03 0.46 9.58
N GLN A 70 -2.13 1.72 9.13
CA GLN A 70 -2.57 2.82 9.98
C GLN A 70 -4.01 2.62 10.49
N ASN A 71 -4.90 2.08 9.69
CA ASN A 71 -6.27 1.78 10.10
C ASN A 71 -6.33 0.71 11.20
N GLU A 72 -5.42 -0.27 11.20
CA GLU A 72 -5.34 -1.26 12.28
C GLU A 72 -4.87 -0.63 13.60
N TYR A 73 -3.85 0.21 13.57
CA TYR A 73 -3.44 0.96 14.76
C TYR A 73 -4.54 1.88 15.29
N LEU A 74 -5.35 2.47 14.42
CA LEU A 74 -6.51 3.27 14.82
C LEU A 74 -7.60 2.40 15.47
N ALA A 75 -7.84 1.20 14.94
CA ALA A 75 -8.77 0.24 15.53
C ALA A 75 -8.30 -0.24 16.91
N ASP A 76 -6.99 -0.52 17.05
CA ASP A 76 -6.39 -0.90 18.33
C ASP A 76 -6.50 0.21 19.37
N LYS A 77 -6.23 1.46 18.96
CA LYS A 77 -6.41 2.63 19.80
C LYS A 77 -7.87 2.83 20.23
N PHE A 78 -8.81 2.52 19.34
CA PHE A 78 -10.23 2.55 19.69
C PHE A 78 -10.57 1.47 20.71
N ALA A 79 -10.10 0.22 20.52
CA ALA A 79 -10.28 -0.88 21.48
C ALA A 79 -9.72 -0.51 22.86
N TYR A 80 -8.54 0.11 22.91
CA TYR A 80 -7.97 0.63 24.15
C TYR A 80 -8.90 1.65 24.82
N ARG A 81 -9.44 2.61 24.07
CA ARG A 81 -10.33 3.67 24.64
C ARG A 81 -11.62 3.14 25.24
N ILE A 82 -12.15 2.05 24.71
CA ILE A 82 -13.36 1.39 25.24
C ILE A 82 -13.07 0.35 26.33
N GLY A 83 -11.79 0.21 26.73
CA GLY A 83 -11.38 -0.61 27.85
C GLY A 83 -10.92 -2.04 27.52
N PHE A 84 -10.85 -2.41 26.22
CA PHE A 84 -10.42 -3.75 25.76
C PHE A 84 -8.94 -3.82 25.37
N GLY A 85 -8.11 -2.91 25.82
CA GLY A 85 -6.70 -2.85 25.42
C GLY A 85 -5.89 -4.04 25.91
N LEU A 86 -6.14 -4.52 27.13
CA LEU A 86 -5.42 -5.66 27.71
C LEU A 86 -5.79 -6.98 27.02
N GLU A 87 -7.07 -7.20 26.82
CA GLU A 87 -7.59 -8.39 26.13
C GLU A 87 -7.08 -8.45 24.70
N LEU A 88 -7.09 -7.33 24.01
CA LEU A 88 -6.57 -7.24 22.64
C LEU A 88 -5.06 -7.55 22.61
N ALA A 89 -4.25 -6.97 23.50
CA ALA A 89 -2.83 -7.26 23.58
C ALA A 89 -2.56 -8.74 23.84
N THR A 90 -3.34 -9.37 24.72
CA THR A 90 -3.27 -10.79 25.01
C THR A 90 -3.59 -11.67 23.80
N VAL A 91 -4.65 -11.34 23.06
CA VAL A 91 -5.03 -12.07 21.85
C VAL A 91 -3.97 -11.93 20.76
N LEU A 92 -3.45 -10.72 20.53
CA LEU A 92 -2.40 -10.47 19.55
C LEU A 92 -1.12 -11.25 19.83
N ASP A 93 -0.73 -11.36 21.11
CA ASP A 93 0.52 -12.03 21.49
C ASP A 93 0.38 -13.56 21.61
N GLN A 94 -0.74 -14.05 22.14
CA GLN A 94 -0.89 -15.47 22.49
C GLN A 94 -1.63 -16.30 21.45
N HIS A 95 -2.56 -15.71 20.71
CA HIS A 95 -3.47 -16.45 19.82
C HIS A 95 -3.26 -16.16 18.34
N LEU A 96 -2.61 -15.08 17.99
CA LEU A 96 -2.31 -14.73 16.60
C LEU A 96 -0.81 -14.92 16.35
N SER A 97 -0.45 -16.01 15.68
CA SER A 97 0.92 -16.20 15.22
C SER A 97 1.23 -15.21 14.10
N ASP A 98 2.30 -14.46 14.27
CA ASP A 98 2.84 -13.65 13.20
C ASP A 98 3.32 -14.54 12.03
N VAL A 99 2.91 -14.19 10.83
CA VAL A 99 3.53 -14.78 9.63
C VAL A 99 4.96 -14.23 9.57
N PRO A 100 6.00 -15.11 9.61
CA PRO A 100 7.37 -14.65 9.60
C PRO A 100 7.60 -13.71 8.40
N ASN A 101 7.97 -12.47 8.69
CA ASN A 101 8.32 -11.50 7.66
C ASN A 101 9.79 -11.71 7.26
N ASP A 102 10.05 -12.81 6.54
CA ASP A 102 11.38 -13.17 6.06
C ASP A 102 11.79 -12.29 4.87
N GLY A 103 12.08 -11.04 5.15
CA GLY A 103 12.65 -10.13 4.17
C GLY A 103 11.97 -8.75 4.07
N PHE A 104 12.78 -7.73 3.79
CA PHE A 104 12.36 -6.34 3.68
C PHE A 104 11.22 -6.12 2.68
N LEU A 105 11.28 -6.77 1.52
CA LEU A 105 10.23 -6.64 0.50
C LEU A 105 8.90 -7.23 0.98
N LYS A 106 8.92 -8.37 1.67
CA LYS A 106 7.71 -9.00 2.20
C LYS A 106 7.09 -8.14 3.28
N ALA A 107 7.88 -7.58 4.19
CA ALA A 107 7.43 -6.63 5.20
C ALA A 107 6.82 -5.36 4.56
N LEU A 108 7.42 -4.86 3.48
CA LEU A 108 6.94 -3.68 2.75
C LEU A 108 5.57 -3.92 2.09
N TYR A 109 5.34 -5.14 1.56
CA TYR A 109 4.08 -5.55 0.91
C TYR A 109 3.07 -6.18 1.87
N SER A 110 3.38 -6.29 3.17
CA SER A 110 2.42 -6.75 4.17
C SER A 110 1.26 -5.76 4.31
N THR A 111 0.05 -6.26 4.26
CA THR A 111 -1.18 -5.46 4.48
C THR A 111 -1.46 -5.23 5.96
N HIS A 112 -0.90 -6.07 6.82
CA HIS A 112 -1.07 -6.02 8.27
C HIS A 112 0.25 -5.64 8.97
N PRO A 113 0.23 -4.81 10.03
CA PRO A 113 1.39 -4.64 10.88
C PRO A 113 1.70 -5.95 11.63
N CYS A 114 2.94 -6.10 12.06
CA CYS A 114 3.35 -7.21 12.92
C CYS A 114 2.57 -7.13 14.25
N ASN A 115 2.15 -8.27 14.79
CA ASN A 115 1.43 -8.30 16.06
C ASN A 115 2.31 -7.76 17.21
N ASP A 116 3.61 -8.00 17.15
CA ASP A 116 4.57 -7.44 18.11
C ASP A 116 4.55 -5.91 18.10
N ASP A 117 4.51 -5.28 16.93
CA ASP A 117 4.45 -3.82 16.80
C ASP A 117 3.11 -3.27 17.33
N ARG A 118 2.02 -4.00 17.12
CA ARG A 118 0.68 -3.64 17.63
C ARG A 118 0.63 -3.73 19.16
N VAL A 119 1.18 -4.81 19.74
CA VAL A 119 1.29 -4.97 21.19
C VAL A 119 2.15 -3.84 21.79
N ALA A 120 3.30 -3.54 21.18
CA ALA A 120 4.15 -2.44 21.60
C ALA A 120 3.43 -1.08 21.53
N ALA A 121 2.63 -0.85 20.48
CA ALA A 121 1.81 0.35 20.34
C ALA A 121 0.75 0.46 21.45
N LEU A 122 0.09 -0.63 21.84
CA LEU A 122 -0.85 -0.69 22.96
C LEU A 122 -0.18 -0.42 24.30
N GLN A 123 1.02 -0.98 24.55
CA GLN A 123 1.82 -0.71 25.74
C GLN A 123 2.20 0.77 25.83
N ASN A 124 2.58 1.41 24.72
CA ASN A 124 2.86 2.84 24.64
C ASN A 124 1.63 3.72 24.95
N LEU A 125 0.42 3.21 24.75
CA LEU A 125 -0.83 3.88 25.16
C LEU A 125 -1.13 3.71 26.64
N GLY A 126 -0.36 2.88 27.39
CA GLY A 126 -0.53 2.64 28.81
C GLY A 126 -1.23 1.33 29.16
N VAL A 127 -1.38 0.40 28.22
CA VAL A 127 -1.89 -0.95 28.52
C VAL A 127 -0.87 -1.68 29.38
N PRO A 128 -1.23 -2.16 30.61
CA PRO A 128 -0.32 -2.87 31.50
C PRO A 128 -0.13 -4.34 31.09
N TYR A 129 0.27 -4.55 29.84
CA TYR A 129 0.57 -5.88 29.29
C TYR A 129 2.05 -6.18 29.42
N SER A 130 2.39 -7.34 29.98
CA SER A 130 3.75 -7.87 30.01
C SER A 130 3.78 -9.27 29.48
N ARG A 131 4.68 -9.54 28.54
CA ARG A 131 4.90 -10.85 27.91
C ARG A 131 5.41 -11.90 28.91
N TYR A 132 5.88 -11.47 30.09
CA TYR A 132 6.53 -12.31 31.08
C TYR A 132 5.69 -12.50 32.35
N HIS A 133 4.39 -12.75 32.20
CA HIS A 133 3.63 -13.33 33.29
C HIS A 133 3.68 -14.85 33.21
N TYR A 134 4.62 -15.42 34.01
CA TYR A 134 4.60 -16.82 34.39
C TYR A 134 3.47 -17.05 35.41
#